data_6992b6c5fd1061df9ffc604a36d06df0
#
_entry.id   6992b6c5fd1061df9ffc604a36d06df0
#
_cell.length_a   1.000
_cell.length_b   1.000
_cell.length_c   1.000
_cell.angle_alpha   90.00
_cell.angle_beta   90.00
_cell.angle_gamma   90.00
#
_symmetry.space_group_name_H-M   'P 1'
#
loop_
_entity.id
_entity.type
_entity.pdbx_description
1 polymer ?
#
loop_
_entity_poly.entity_id
_entity_poly.type
_entity_poly.pdbx_seq_one_letter_code
_entity_poly.pdbx_strand_id
1 'polypeptide(L)'
;TVSSADRAVAALARLAAAAPGGQRREPQDAMTAEVATAFERGRHLLAQAGTGTGKSWAYLVPAILSGKRTVVATATKALQDQLAGKDLPFLAEHLDRPFDHAVLKGRSNYVCMQRIAELSGGSQLALDGLAERAPAGELSALRDWAATSTSGDRAELPAEPSPLAWAAVSVSAQECPGANRCPKGDVCFAEAARRRAGEADVVVVNQHLLGLDLATGGMVLPEHDVVVVDEAHQLEDVVSDTCGFELSAGRFANLARSVRSILDDPATVDDVETSATLLSAVLADHVGRRLRGALDPDLADALALTRSRLDRVSAALRAIPDSAPEEVASRKARAVQLLGALMVDVAAAGEVPSTSVAWVEGPDHQPRLRPGQMRVVCHELLFSDLESPRDGRPIIAGLDDVTPPRQK
;
A
#
# COMPACT_ATOMS: atom_id res chain seq x y z
N THR A 1 -17.02 -33.57 -21.96
CA THR A 1 -15.95 -32.61 -21.59
C THR A 1 -15.95 -32.50 -20.06
N VAL A 2 -14.82 -32.76 -19.43
CA VAL A 2 -14.67 -32.61 -17.95
C VAL A 2 -14.80 -31.13 -17.61
N SER A 3 -15.62 -30.79 -16.61
CA SER A 3 -15.84 -29.39 -16.22
C SER A 3 -14.57 -28.76 -15.61
N SER A 4 -14.51 -27.44 -15.55
CA SER A 4 -13.42 -26.72 -14.86
C SER A 4 -13.37 -27.09 -13.38
N ALA A 5 -14.53 -27.23 -12.74
CA ALA A 5 -14.69 -27.66 -11.35
C ALA A 5 -14.09 -29.06 -11.12
N ASP A 6 -14.46 -30.06 -11.96
CA ASP A 6 -13.92 -31.40 -11.82
C ASP A 6 -12.41 -31.47 -11.99
N ARG A 7 -11.86 -30.69 -12.96
CA ARG A 7 -10.42 -30.61 -13.18
C ARG A 7 -9.70 -30.00 -11.97
N ALA A 8 -10.25 -28.94 -11.39
CA ALA A 8 -9.66 -28.27 -10.24
C ALA A 8 -9.68 -29.17 -8.99
N VAL A 9 -10.80 -29.84 -8.71
CA VAL A 9 -10.92 -30.79 -7.60
C VAL A 9 -10.01 -32.01 -7.78
N ALA A 10 -9.90 -32.53 -9.00
CA ALA A 10 -8.97 -33.63 -9.29
C ALA A 10 -7.50 -33.22 -9.11
N ALA A 11 -7.12 -32.01 -9.52
CA ALA A 11 -5.78 -31.48 -9.29
C ALA A 11 -5.51 -31.28 -7.80
N LEU A 12 -6.45 -30.71 -7.04
CA LEU A 12 -6.36 -30.54 -5.59
C LEU A 12 -6.16 -31.87 -4.87
N ALA A 13 -6.90 -32.91 -5.27
CA ALA A 13 -6.75 -34.25 -4.70
C ALA A 13 -5.34 -34.83 -4.93
N ARG A 14 -4.74 -34.65 -6.11
CA ARG A 14 -3.35 -35.05 -6.37
C ARG A 14 -2.35 -34.28 -5.52
N LEU A 15 -2.54 -32.98 -5.38
CA LEU A 15 -1.69 -32.12 -4.53
C LEU A 15 -1.76 -32.54 -3.06
N ALA A 16 -2.97 -32.81 -2.55
CA ALA A 16 -3.16 -33.30 -1.19
C ALA A 16 -2.45 -34.65 -0.95
N ALA A 17 -2.43 -35.55 -1.96
CA ALA A 17 -1.70 -36.80 -1.87
C ALA A 17 -0.16 -36.62 -1.93
N ALA A 18 0.33 -35.62 -2.61
CA ALA A 18 1.76 -35.30 -2.73
C ALA A 18 2.31 -34.55 -1.49
N ALA A 19 1.46 -33.84 -0.77
CA ALA A 19 1.87 -33.03 0.37
C ALA A 19 2.18 -33.89 1.61
N PRO A 20 3.26 -33.60 2.36
CA PRO A 20 3.54 -34.27 3.62
C PRO A 20 2.38 -34.13 4.63
N GLY A 21 1.76 -35.24 5.02
CA GLY A 21 0.60 -35.27 5.91
C GLY A 21 -0.68 -34.67 5.29
N GLY A 22 -0.71 -34.52 3.98
CA GLY A 22 -1.86 -34.00 3.27
C GLY A 22 -3.06 -34.90 3.34
N GLN A 23 -4.23 -34.33 3.53
CA GLN A 23 -5.51 -35.03 3.60
C GLN A 23 -6.54 -34.34 2.74
N ARG A 24 -7.33 -35.11 2.04
CA ARG A 24 -8.48 -34.57 1.31
C ARG A 24 -9.56 -34.13 2.30
N ARG A 25 -10.14 -32.97 2.04
CA ARG A 25 -11.17 -32.33 2.88
C ARG A 25 -12.36 -31.94 2.03
N GLU A 26 -13.52 -32.48 2.34
CA GLU A 26 -14.74 -32.18 1.57
C GLU A 26 -15.08 -30.68 1.48
N PRO A 27 -14.95 -29.84 2.54
CA PRO A 27 -15.18 -28.41 2.42
C PRO A 27 -14.18 -27.71 1.48
N GLN A 28 -12.93 -28.18 1.41
CA GLN A 28 -11.93 -27.65 0.50
C GLN A 28 -12.24 -28.00 -0.97
N ASP A 29 -12.68 -29.25 -1.22
CA ASP A 29 -13.11 -29.67 -2.55
C ASP A 29 -14.33 -28.88 -3.03
N ALA A 30 -15.32 -28.67 -2.16
CA ALA A 30 -16.51 -27.89 -2.47
C ALA A 30 -16.16 -26.43 -2.81
N MET A 31 -15.33 -25.78 -1.99
CA MET A 31 -14.85 -24.42 -2.27
C MET A 31 -14.08 -24.34 -3.59
N THR A 32 -13.21 -25.32 -3.86
CA THR A 32 -12.44 -25.38 -5.11
C THR A 32 -13.35 -25.46 -6.33
N ALA A 33 -14.39 -26.27 -6.28
CA ALA A 33 -15.38 -26.40 -7.36
C ALA A 33 -16.14 -25.09 -7.61
N GLU A 34 -16.59 -24.43 -6.55
CA GLU A 34 -17.31 -23.16 -6.66
C GLU A 34 -16.41 -22.05 -7.19
N VAL A 35 -15.16 -21.94 -6.72
CA VAL A 35 -14.18 -20.98 -7.23
C VAL A 35 -13.90 -21.22 -8.72
N ALA A 36 -13.68 -22.47 -9.14
CA ALA A 36 -13.48 -22.82 -10.54
C ALA A 36 -14.68 -22.42 -11.42
N THR A 37 -15.89 -22.66 -10.92
CA THR A 37 -17.13 -22.30 -11.59
C THR A 37 -17.30 -20.79 -11.70
N ALA A 38 -16.96 -20.06 -10.63
CA ALA A 38 -17.00 -18.61 -10.63
C ALA A 38 -16.02 -18.00 -11.65
N PHE A 39 -14.80 -18.52 -11.73
CA PHE A 39 -13.81 -18.10 -12.74
C PHE A 39 -14.29 -18.38 -14.17
N GLU A 40 -14.86 -19.55 -14.42
CA GLU A 40 -15.37 -19.91 -15.74
C GLU A 40 -16.52 -19.00 -16.18
N ARG A 41 -17.44 -18.68 -15.26
CA ARG A 41 -18.64 -17.89 -15.53
C ARG A 41 -18.45 -16.39 -15.42
N GLY A 42 -17.29 -15.92 -14.95
CA GLY A 42 -17.05 -14.50 -14.69
C GLY A 42 -17.96 -13.94 -13.59
N ARG A 43 -18.25 -14.72 -12.54
CA ARG A 43 -19.14 -14.31 -11.46
C ARG A 43 -18.34 -14.03 -10.19
N HIS A 44 -18.84 -13.08 -9.41
CA HIS A 44 -18.36 -12.88 -8.04
C HIS A 44 -18.75 -14.06 -7.17
N LEU A 45 -17.87 -14.39 -6.23
CA LEU A 45 -18.10 -15.45 -5.24
C LEU A 45 -17.70 -14.95 -3.85
N LEU A 46 -18.60 -15.08 -2.90
CA LEU A 46 -18.33 -14.91 -1.48
C LEU A 46 -18.35 -16.31 -0.85
N ALA A 47 -17.20 -16.79 -0.37
CA ALA A 47 -17.06 -18.11 0.24
C ALA A 47 -16.68 -17.98 1.72
N GLN A 48 -17.47 -18.59 2.61
CA GLN A 48 -17.17 -18.70 4.02
C GLN A 48 -16.60 -20.09 4.32
N ALA A 49 -15.42 -20.14 4.90
CA ALA A 49 -14.77 -21.38 5.28
C ALA A 49 -13.94 -21.17 6.55
N GLY A 50 -14.07 -22.07 7.51
CA GLY A 50 -13.36 -21.99 8.79
C GLY A 50 -11.84 -22.05 8.65
N THR A 51 -11.13 -21.65 9.70
CA THR A 51 -9.67 -21.74 9.78
C THR A 51 -9.20 -23.20 9.59
N GLY A 52 -8.08 -23.40 8.90
CA GLY A 52 -7.52 -24.74 8.70
C GLY A 52 -8.21 -25.59 7.62
N THR A 53 -9.21 -25.09 6.91
CA THR A 53 -9.85 -25.82 5.79
C THR A 53 -8.96 -25.94 4.55
N GLY A 54 -7.86 -25.17 4.46
CA GLY A 54 -6.99 -25.15 3.29
C GLY A 54 -7.46 -24.19 2.20
N LYS A 55 -8.05 -23.07 2.59
CA LYS A 55 -8.57 -22.02 1.68
C LYS A 55 -7.58 -21.62 0.59
N SER A 56 -6.30 -21.46 0.93
CA SER A 56 -5.26 -21.01 -0.01
C SER A 56 -5.23 -21.88 -1.27
N TRP A 57 -5.16 -23.19 -1.12
CA TRP A 57 -5.16 -24.08 -2.27
C TRP A 57 -6.51 -24.15 -2.97
N ALA A 58 -7.61 -24.00 -2.23
CA ALA A 58 -8.95 -24.02 -2.80
C ALA A 58 -9.19 -22.87 -3.79
N TYR A 59 -8.55 -21.71 -3.64
CA TYR A 59 -8.64 -20.64 -4.63
C TYR A 59 -7.44 -20.58 -5.58
N LEU A 60 -6.22 -20.95 -5.14
CA LEU A 60 -5.03 -20.91 -6.01
C LEU A 60 -5.08 -21.94 -7.14
N VAL A 61 -5.51 -23.18 -6.84
CA VAL A 61 -5.56 -24.24 -7.85
C VAL A 61 -6.47 -23.85 -9.02
N PRO A 62 -7.74 -23.47 -8.83
CA PRO A 62 -8.55 -23.02 -9.94
C PRO A 62 -8.04 -21.72 -10.60
N ALA A 63 -7.44 -20.79 -9.84
CA ALA A 63 -6.84 -19.60 -10.40
C ALA A 63 -5.76 -19.95 -11.43
N ILE A 64 -4.79 -20.77 -11.02
CA ILE A 64 -3.69 -21.24 -11.89
C ILE A 64 -4.24 -22.00 -13.10
N LEU A 65 -5.16 -22.95 -12.89
CA LEU A 65 -5.70 -23.77 -13.96
C LEU A 65 -6.55 -22.98 -14.96
N SER A 66 -7.16 -21.86 -14.55
CA SER A 66 -7.94 -21.00 -15.42
C SER A 66 -7.10 -20.29 -16.50
N GLY A 67 -5.82 -20.05 -16.20
CA GLY A 67 -4.93 -19.27 -17.04
C GLY A 67 -5.20 -17.78 -17.06
N LYS A 68 -6.04 -17.29 -16.18
CA LYS A 68 -6.33 -15.87 -15.99
C LYS A 68 -5.26 -15.25 -15.08
N ARG A 69 -4.85 -14.02 -15.40
CA ARG A 69 -4.01 -13.23 -14.50
C ARG A 69 -4.77 -12.92 -13.21
N THR A 70 -4.25 -13.41 -12.10
CA THR A 70 -4.94 -13.34 -10.82
C THR A 70 -4.14 -12.55 -9.80
N VAL A 71 -4.76 -11.54 -9.18
CA VAL A 71 -4.25 -10.86 -7.99
C VAL A 71 -4.84 -11.53 -6.76
N VAL A 72 -3.98 -11.92 -5.81
CA VAL A 72 -4.37 -12.48 -4.51
C VAL A 72 -4.02 -11.47 -3.43
N ALA A 73 -5.03 -10.84 -2.84
CA ALA A 73 -4.88 -9.87 -1.76
C ALA A 73 -5.04 -10.54 -0.39
N THR A 74 -4.02 -10.48 0.45
CA THR A 74 -4.00 -11.07 1.79
C THR A 74 -4.06 -10.00 2.87
N ALA A 75 -4.64 -10.33 4.02
CA ALA A 75 -4.75 -9.38 5.14
C ALA A 75 -3.42 -9.17 5.88
N THR A 76 -2.58 -10.20 5.97
CA THR A 76 -1.37 -10.18 6.81
C THR A 76 -0.10 -10.50 6.02
N LYS A 77 1.03 -9.97 6.50
CA LYS A 77 2.36 -10.32 5.98
C LYS A 77 2.66 -11.82 6.11
N ALA A 78 2.25 -12.44 7.21
CA ALA A 78 2.47 -13.87 7.43
C ALA A 78 1.78 -14.74 6.36
N LEU A 79 0.54 -14.40 5.98
CA LEU A 79 -0.16 -15.08 4.88
C LEU A 79 0.53 -14.80 3.52
N GLN A 80 0.97 -13.57 3.29
CA GLN A 80 1.72 -13.22 2.08
C GLN A 80 3.00 -14.05 1.96
N ASP A 81 3.76 -14.16 3.04
CA ASP A 81 5.01 -14.92 3.10
C ASP A 81 4.74 -16.43 2.96
N GLN A 82 3.65 -16.94 3.56
CA GLN A 82 3.23 -18.35 3.40
C GLN A 82 2.89 -18.65 1.94
N LEU A 83 2.07 -17.81 1.30
CA LEU A 83 1.70 -18.04 -0.10
C LEU A 83 2.93 -18.01 -1.02
N ALA A 84 3.79 -17.01 -0.85
CA ALA A 84 4.95 -16.82 -1.70
C ALA A 84 6.08 -17.82 -1.45
N GLY A 85 6.33 -18.16 -0.19
CA GLY A 85 7.47 -19.00 0.21
C GLY A 85 7.16 -20.49 0.29
N LYS A 86 5.88 -20.86 0.35
CA LYS A 86 5.49 -22.27 0.56
C LYS A 86 4.45 -22.75 -0.44
N ASP A 87 3.27 -22.08 -0.49
CA ASP A 87 2.14 -22.62 -1.25
C ASP A 87 2.38 -22.52 -2.76
N LEU A 88 2.73 -21.35 -3.29
CA LEU A 88 2.97 -21.18 -4.72
C LEU A 88 4.17 -21.97 -5.26
N PRO A 89 5.34 -22.02 -4.59
CA PRO A 89 6.43 -22.90 -5.00
C PRO A 89 6.02 -24.37 -5.06
N PHE A 90 5.29 -24.87 -4.05
CA PHE A 90 4.78 -26.24 -4.04
C PHE A 90 3.82 -26.51 -5.20
N LEU A 91 2.91 -25.56 -5.48
CA LEU A 91 1.99 -25.68 -6.61
C LEU A 91 2.73 -25.63 -7.97
N ALA A 92 3.77 -24.82 -8.09
CA ALA A 92 4.59 -24.74 -9.32
C ALA A 92 5.32 -26.06 -9.61
N GLU A 93 5.72 -26.79 -8.57
CA GLU A 93 6.39 -28.10 -8.71
C GLU A 93 5.42 -29.22 -9.07
N HIS A 94 4.15 -29.16 -8.59
CA HIS A 94 3.23 -30.33 -8.62
C HIS A 94 2.02 -30.16 -9.54
N LEU A 95 1.77 -28.96 -10.10
CA LEU A 95 0.72 -28.76 -11.09
C LEU A 95 1.25 -29.00 -12.52
N ASP A 96 0.45 -29.65 -13.32
CA ASP A 96 0.78 -29.95 -14.73
C ASP A 96 0.86 -28.67 -15.60
N ARG A 97 0.26 -27.56 -15.14
CA ARG A 97 0.31 -26.28 -15.80
C ARG A 97 1.45 -25.42 -15.23
N PRO A 98 2.46 -25.05 -16.04
CA PRO A 98 3.44 -24.07 -15.62
C PRO A 98 2.79 -22.69 -15.44
N PHE A 99 3.26 -21.94 -14.45
CA PHE A 99 2.84 -20.57 -14.18
C PHE A 99 3.95 -19.82 -13.45
N ASP A 100 3.97 -18.50 -13.65
CA ASP A 100 4.85 -17.60 -12.91
C ASP A 100 4.09 -16.88 -11.80
N HIS A 101 4.78 -16.60 -10.71
CA HIS A 101 4.21 -15.85 -9.60
C HIS A 101 5.15 -14.79 -9.08
N ALA A 102 4.58 -13.73 -8.51
CA ALA A 102 5.33 -12.64 -7.91
C ALA A 102 4.65 -12.10 -6.66
N VAL A 103 5.45 -11.53 -5.76
CA VAL A 103 4.95 -10.73 -4.63
C VAL A 103 5.18 -9.27 -4.96
N LEU A 104 4.12 -8.47 -4.83
CA LEU A 104 4.22 -7.02 -4.96
C LEU A 104 3.89 -6.37 -3.61
N LYS A 105 4.82 -5.60 -3.10
CA LYS A 105 4.70 -4.84 -1.84
C LYS A 105 4.73 -3.34 -2.11
N GLY A 106 4.25 -2.55 -1.16
CA GLY A 106 4.39 -1.10 -1.21
C GLY A 106 5.85 -0.67 -1.22
N ARG A 107 6.15 0.50 -1.81
CA ARG A 107 7.53 1.02 -2.00
C ARG A 107 8.35 1.06 -0.72
N SER A 108 7.74 1.36 0.41
CA SER A 108 8.40 1.40 1.73
C SER A 108 8.92 0.04 2.22
N ASN A 109 8.60 -1.06 1.54
CA ASN A 109 9.15 -2.38 1.85
C ASN A 109 10.45 -2.67 1.09
N TYR A 110 10.89 -1.78 0.21
CA TYR A 110 12.13 -1.95 -0.56
C TYR A 110 13.14 -0.87 -0.18
N VAL A 111 14.42 -1.24 -0.15
CA VAL A 111 15.50 -0.28 -0.02
C VAL A 111 15.55 0.63 -1.25
N CYS A 112 15.71 1.92 -1.03
CA CYS A 112 15.80 2.91 -2.10
C CYS A 112 17.26 3.18 -2.47
N MET A 113 17.67 2.80 -3.68
CA MET A 113 19.04 3.00 -4.15
C MET A 113 19.44 4.47 -4.25
N GLN A 114 18.47 5.38 -4.44
CA GLN A 114 18.73 6.82 -4.39
C GLN A 114 19.07 7.27 -2.97
N ARG A 115 18.35 6.78 -1.95
CA ARG A 115 18.67 7.06 -0.54
C ARG A 115 20.02 6.48 -0.14
N ILE A 116 20.35 5.28 -0.60
CA ILE A 116 21.67 4.67 -0.39
C ILE A 116 22.79 5.52 -1.02
N ALA A 117 22.61 6.04 -2.23
CA ALA A 117 23.58 6.92 -2.88
C ALA A 117 23.75 8.24 -2.14
N GLU A 118 22.67 8.85 -1.67
CA GLU A 118 22.69 10.07 -0.85
C GLU A 118 23.46 9.87 0.47
N LEU A 119 23.32 8.70 1.12
CA LEU A 119 24.09 8.32 2.32
C LEU A 119 25.60 8.22 2.05
N SER A 120 25.98 7.75 0.86
CA SER A 120 27.37 7.48 0.50
C SER A 120 28.12 8.73 0.01
N GLY A 121 27.41 9.76 -0.43
CA GLY A 121 27.98 10.95 -1.04
C GLY A 121 28.66 11.93 -0.08
N GLY A 122 28.70 11.65 1.22
CA GLY A 122 29.43 12.46 2.20
C GLY A 122 28.92 13.91 2.36
N SER A 123 27.82 14.26 1.73
CA SER A 123 27.20 15.58 1.84
C SER A 123 26.59 15.71 3.25
N GLN A 124 27.12 16.62 4.03
CA GLN A 124 26.68 16.93 5.40
C GLN A 124 25.23 17.41 5.48
N LEU A 125 24.63 17.71 4.31
CA LEU A 125 23.22 18.03 4.09
C LEU A 125 22.35 16.79 3.77
N ALA A 126 22.98 15.60 3.84
CA ALA A 126 22.49 14.45 3.05
C ALA A 126 21.21 13.81 3.53
N LEU A 127 20.76 13.96 4.75
CA LEU A 127 19.60 13.21 5.21
C LEU A 127 18.82 14.01 6.23
N ASP A 128 17.66 14.42 5.87
CA ASP A 128 16.51 14.89 6.66
C ASP A 128 16.61 14.72 8.22
N GLY A 129 17.82 14.74 8.82
CA GLY A 129 18.09 14.44 10.22
C GLY A 129 17.77 13.01 10.66
N LEU A 130 17.26 12.15 9.77
CA LEU A 130 16.92 10.74 10.09
C LEU A 130 18.17 9.87 10.19
N ALA A 131 19.11 10.02 9.26
CA ALA A 131 20.35 9.24 9.28
C ALA A 131 21.29 9.64 10.44
N GLU A 132 21.29 10.92 10.82
CA GLU A 132 22.06 11.37 11.99
C GLU A 132 21.54 10.77 13.31
N ARG A 133 20.25 10.46 13.35
CA ARG A 133 19.59 9.87 14.52
C ARG A 133 19.56 8.34 14.50
N ALA A 134 19.78 7.74 13.34
CA ALA A 134 19.83 6.30 13.18
C ALA A 134 21.20 5.76 13.62
N PRO A 135 21.27 4.53 14.18
CA PRO A 135 22.55 3.92 14.55
C PRO A 135 23.45 3.77 13.31
N ALA A 136 24.63 4.35 13.34
CA ALA A 136 25.57 4.35 12.21
C ALA A 136 25.96 2.94 11.73
N GLY A 137 26.06 1.98 12.66
CA GLY A 137 26.31 0.58 12.33
C GLY A 137 25.18 -0.07 11.52
N GLU A 138 23.92 0.25 11.82
CA GLU A 138 22.78 -0.26 11.06
C GLU A 138 22.75 0.31 9.64
N LEU A 139 23.04 1.60 9.47
CA LEU A 139 23.08 2.24 8.15
C LEU A 139 24.18 1.65 7.26
N SER A 140 25.37 1.35 7.85
CA SER A 140 26.43 0.67 7.13
C SER A 140 26.01 -0.73 6.70
N ALA A 141 25.43 -1.52 7.62
CA ALA A 141 24.94 -2.86 7.31
C ALA A 141 23.87 -2.86 6.23
N LEU A 142 22.91 -1.91 6.28
CA LEU A 142 21.87 -1.75 5.25
C LEU A 142 22.45 -1.38 3.88
N ARG A 143 23.47 -0.51 3.84
CA ARG A 143 24.16 -0.18 2.60
C ARG A 143 24.89 -1.38 2.00
N ASP A 144 25.62 -2.12 2.82
CA ASP A 144 26.38 -3.29 2.38
C ASP A 144 25.42 -4.41 1.91
N TRP A 145 24.31 -4.61 2.60
CA TRP A 145 23.26 -5.51 2.16
C TRP A 145 22.59 -5.06 0.84
N ALA A 146 22.28 -3.78 0.69
CA ALA A 146 21.69 -3.26 -0.54
C ALA A 146 22.57 -3.47 -1.77
N ALA A 147 23.90 -3.46 -1.60
CA ALA A 147 24.85 -3.71 -2.69
C ALA A 147 24.87 -5.17 -3.16
N THR A 148 24.42 -6.12 -2.34
CA THR A 148 24.42 -7.57 -2.64
C THR A 148 23.03 -8.14 -2.83
N SER A 149 21.99 -7.42 -2.37
CA SER A 149 20.60 -7.86 -2.49
C SER A 149 20.15 -7.90 -3.96
N THR A 150 19.37 -8.92 -4.32
CA THR A 150 18.76 -9.06 -5.64
C THR A 150 17.34 -8.52 -5.70
N SER A 151 16.65 -8.42 -4.56
CA SER A 151 15.26 -7.98 -4.45
C SER A 151 15.13 -6.62 -3.76
N GLY A 152 16.04 -6.28 -2.85
CA GLY A 152 15.94 -5.13 -1.97
C GLY A 152 14.78 -5.18 -0.98
N ASP A 153 14.12 -6.32 -0.82
CA ASP A 153 12.95 -6.49 0.07
C ASP A 153 13.40 -6.58 1.52
N ARG A 154 12.84 -5.72 2.38
CA ARG A 154 13.09 -5.69 3.82
C ARG A 154 12.92 -7.05 4.50
N ALA A 155 12.00 -7.89 4.02
CA ALA A 155 11.76 -9.21 4.59
C ALA A 155 12.94 -10.18 4.41
N GLU A 156 13.88 -9.90 3.49
CA GLU A 156 15.08 -10.71 3.27
C GLU A 156 16.28 -10.26 4.11
N LEU A 157 16.12 -9.23 4.94
CA LEU A 157 17.18 -8.80 5.85
C LEU A 157 17.46 -9.87 6.91
N PRO A 158 18.72 -10.14 7.21
CA PRO A 158 19.11 -11.12 8.23
C PRO A 158 18.70 -10.70 9.65
N ALA A 159 18.49 -9.41 9.89
CA ALA A 159 18.00 -8.85 11.14
C ALA A 159 17.09 -7.65 10.85
N GLU A 160 16.04 -7.50 11.64
CA GLU A 160 15.11 -6.37 11.54
C GLU A 160 15.82 -5.07 11.95
N PRO A 161 15.92 -4.06 11.06
CA PRO A 161 16.53 -2.79 11.35
C PRO A 161 15.63 -1.94 12.25
N SER A 162 16.21 -0.99 12.97
CA SER A 162 15.42 0.01 13.69
C SER A 162 14.53 0.80 12.72
N PRO A 163 13.35 1.27 13.16
CA PRO A 163 12.46 2.07 12.33
C PRO A 163 13.14 3.31 11.73
N LEU A 164 14.05 3.93 12.47
CA LEU A 164 14.81 5.11 12.01
C LEU A 164 15.80 4.75 10.92
N ALA A 165 16.55 3.65 11.07
CA ALA A 165 17.49 3.20 10.05
C ALA A 165 16.78 2.79 8.76
N TRP A 166 15.66 2.08 8.86
CA TRP A 166 14.87 1.72 7.68
C TRP A 166 14.27 2.95 6.99
N ALA A 167 13.72 3.90 7.75
CA ALA A 167 13.18 5.15 7.20
C ALA A 167 14.24 5.99 6.49
N ALA A 168 15.50 5.91 6.90
CA ALA A 168 16.60 6.62 6.24
C ALA A 168 16.94 6.05 4.86
N VAL A 169 16.71 4.75 4.61
CA VAL A 169 17.08 4.05 3.37
C VAL A 169 15.87 3.65 2.50
N SER A 170 14.66 3.93 2.93
CA SER A 170 13.42 3.63 2.19
C SER A 170 12.65 4.91 1.86
N VAL A 171 11.65 4.79 0.98
CA VAL A 171 10.74 5.88 0.62
C VAL A 171 9.31 5.37 0.54
N SER A 172 8.35 6.21 0.92
CA SER A 172 6.94 5.96 0.70
C SER A 172 6.54 6.24 -0.76
N ALA A 173 5.34 5.82 -1.16
CA ALA A 173 4.79 6.16 -2.46
C ALA A 173 4.61 7.69 -2.63
N GLN A 174 4.33 8.40 -1.52
CA GLN A 174 4.14 9.85 -1.50
C GLN A 174 5.46 10.63 -1.63
N GLU A 175 6.60 10.00 -1.31
CA GLU A 175 7.93 10.62 -1.42
C GLU A 175 8.64 10.30 -2.73
N CYS A 176 8.30 9.16 -3.34
CA CYS A 176 8.99 8.66 -4.52
C CYS A 176 8.55 9.41 -5.79
N PRO A 177 9.46 10.07 -6.52
CA PRO A 177 9.11 10.77 -7.76
C PRO A 177 8.81 9.83 -8.95
N GLY A 178 8.96 8.52 -8.76
CA GLY A 178 8.85 7.51 -9.82
C GLY A 178 10.16 7.30 -10.59
N ALA A 179 10.28 6.13 -11.24
CA ALA A 179 11.51 5.73 -11.93
C ALA A 179 11.98 6.73 -12.99
N ASN A 180 11.05 7.28 -13.77
CA ASN A 180 11.37 8.21 -14.87
C ASN A 180 12.01 9.54 -14.42
N ARG A 181 11.82 9.92 -13.16
CA ARG A 181 12.36 11.15 -12.57
C ARG A 181 13.42 10.88 -11.50
N CYS A 182 13.75 9.61 -11.27
CA CYS A 182 14.72 9.21 -10.26
C CYS A 182 16.06 8.86 -10.92
N PRO A 183 17.19 9.46 -10.49
CA PRO A 183 18.51 9.12 -11.03
C PRO A 183 18.89 7.64 -10.88
N LYS A 184 18.29 6.94 -9.93
CA LYS A 184 18.48 5.49 -9.70
C LYS A 184 17.27 4.65 -10.15
N GLY A 185 16.47 5.16 -11.08
CA GLY A 185 15.27 4.48 -11.59
C GLY A 185 15.55 3.12 -12.22
N ASP A 186 16.63 3.01 -12.96
CA ASP A 186 17.04 1.77 -13.67
C ASP A 186 17.39 0.62 -12.71
N VAL A 187 17.92 0.95 -11.53
CA VAL A 187 18.33 -0.02 -10.50
C VAL A 187 17.35 -0.05 -9.33
N CYS A 188 16.13 0.43 -9.53
CA CYS A 188 15.11 0.52 -8.50
C CYS A 188 14.46 -0.84 -8.22
N PHE A 189 14.63 -1.37 -7.01
CA PHE A 189 14.06 -2.64 -6.59
C PHE A 189 12.53 -2.66 -6.61
N ALA A 190 11.88 -1.57 -6.18
CA ALA A 190 10.42 -1.46 -6.22
C ALA A 190 9.87 -1.51 -7.66
N GLU A 191 10.55 -0.89 -8.63
CA GLU A 191 10.16 -0.97 -10.03
C GLU A 191 10.49 -2.33 -10.66
N ALA A 192 11.60 -2.95 -10.25
CA ALA A 192 11.91 -4.33 -10.66
C ALA A 192 10.84 -5.32 -10.16
N ALA A 193 10.38 -5.17 -8.91
CA ALA A 193 9.29 -5.97 -8.36
C ALA A 193 7.97 -5.73 -9.13
N ARG A 194 7.68 -4.47 -9.49
CA ARG A 194 6.49 -4.11 -10.28
C ARG A 194 6.52 -4.70 -11.69
N ARG A 195 7.68 -4.69 -12.37
CA ARG A 195 7.84 -5.35 -13.67
C ARG A 195 7.61 -6.85 -13.58
N ARG A 196 8.24 -7.53 -12.60
CA ARG A 196 8.00 -8.97 -12.37
C ARG A 196 6.54 -9.28 -12.10
N ALA A 197 5.86 -8.46 -11.30
CA ALA A 197 4.43 -8.62 -11.06
C ALA A 197 3.60 -8.44 -12.34
N GLY A 198 4.01 -7.54 -13.24
CA GLY A 198 3.35 -7.35 -14.55
C GLY A 198 3.49 -8.53 -15.51
N GLU A 199 4.49 -9.39 -15.32
CA GLU A 199 4.76 -10.57 -16.15
C GLU A 199 4.17 -11.85 -15.56
N ALA A 200 3.83 -11.86 -14.26
CA ALA A 200 3.38 -13.03 -13.53
C ALA A 200 1.90 -13.38 -13.80
N ASP A 201 1.58 -14.68 -13.75
CA ASP A 201 0.22 -15.21 -13.81
C ASP A 201 -0.53 -14.99 -12.47
N VAL A 202 0.19 -15.11 -11.34
CA VAL A 202 -0.35 -14.93 -10.00
C VAL A 202 0.46 -13.88 -9.25
N VAL A 203 -0.19 -12.81 -8.81
CA VAL A 203 0.45 -11.74 -8.06
C VAL A 203 -0.10 -11.69 -6.63
N VAL A 204 0.74 -11.91 -5.65
CA VAL A 204 0.36 -11.80 -4.23
C VAL A 204 0.62 -10.38 -3.74
N VAL A 205 -0.40 -9.77 -3.17
CA VAL A 205 -0.34 -8.41 -2.60
C VAL A 205 -0.95 -8.39 -1.19
N ASN A 206 -0.77 -7.32 -0.45
CA ASN A 206 -1.57 -7.10 0.74
C ASN A 206 -2.86 -6.31 0.40
N GLN A 207 -3.87 -6.41 1.26
CA GLN A 207 -5.15 -5.71 1.07
C GLN A 207 -4.99 -4.18 1.02
N HIS A 208 -3.98 -3.60 1.70
CA HIS A 208 -3.70 -2.16 1.61
C HIS A 208 -3.29 -1.73 0.19
N LEU A 209 -2.51 -2.57 -0.49
CA LEU A 209 -2.11 -2.27 -1.88
C LEU A 209 -3.31 -2.39 -2.83
N LEU A 210 -4.20 -3.35 -2.59
CA LEU A 210 -5.48 -3.47 -3.29
C LEU A 210 -6.37 -2.24 -3.01
N GLY A 211 -6.53 -1.84 -1.75
CA GLY A 211 -7.30 -0.64 -1.39
C GLY A 211 -6.74 0.63 -2.05
N LEU A 212 -5.41 0.78 -2.10
CA LEU A 212 -4.78 1.89 -2.79
C LEU A 212 -5.01 1.84 -4.31
N ASP A 213 -5.02 0.67 -4.91
CA ASP A 213 -5.34 0.48 -6.32
C ASP A 213 -6.77 0.91 -6.64
N LEU A 214 -7.71 0.48 -5.82
CA LEU A 214 -9.12 0.90 -5.92
C LEU A 214 -9.27 2.42 -5.76
N ALA A 215 -8.61 3.01 -4.77
CA ALA A 215 -8.64 4.46 -4.52
C ALA A 215 -8.04 5.29 -5.67
N THR A 216 -7.09 4.73 -6.41
CA THR A 216 -6.41 5.40 -7.54
C THR A 216 -6.96 5.02 -8.91
N GLY A 217 -8.06 4.27 -8.97
CA GLY A 217 -8.69 3.87 -10.23
C GLY A 217 -7.87 2.85 -11.03
N GLY A 218 -7.19 1.92 -10.35
CA GLY A 218 -6.47 0.81 -11.00
C GLY A 218 -5.05 1.16 -11.47
N MET A 219 -4.38 2.14 -10.82
CA MET A 219 -3.04 2.57 -11.25
C MET A 219 -1.89 1.92 -10.48
N VAL A 220 -2.18 1.10 -9.47
CA VAL A 220 -1.16 0.54 -8.57
C VAL A 220 -0.83 -0.90 -8.92
N LEU A 221 -1.83 -1.73 -9.14
CA LEU A 221 -1.64 -3.14 -9.49
C LEU A 221 -1.42 -3.33 -10.99
N PRO A 222 -0.73 -4.39 -11.41
CA PRO A 222 -0.63 -4.74 -12.83
C PRO A 222 -2.01 -5.14 -13.37
N GLU A 223 -2.16 -5.14 -14.70
CA GLU A 223 -3.37 -5.66 -15.35
C GLU A 223 -3.65 -7.10 -14.91
N HIS A 224 -4.89 -7.37 -14.57
CA HIS A 224 -5.34 -8.67 -14.09
C HIS A 224 -6.80 -8.92 -14.48
N ASP A 225 -7.17 -10.20 -14.55
CA ASP A 225 -8.51 -10.64 -14.93
C ASP A 225 -9.40 -10.91 -13.70
N VAL A 226 -8.78 -11.30 -12.58
CA VAL A 226 -9.47 -11.74 -11.37
C VAL A 226 -8.76 -11.24 -10.13
N VAL A 227 -9.54 -10.87 -9.12
CA VAL A 227 -9.06 -10.59 -7.77
C VAL A 227 -9.57 -11.64 -6.81
N VAL A 228 -8.68 -12.23 -6.03
CA VAL A 228 -8.99 -13.06 -4.87
C VAL A 228 -8.68 -12.26 -3.62
N VAL A 229 -9.65 -12.10 -2.74
CA VAL A 229 -9.46 -11.42 -1.44
C VAL A 229 -9.54 -12.46 -0.33
N ASP A 230 -8.41 -12.78 0.27
CA ASP A 230 -8.33 -13.67 1.43
C ASP A 230 -8.54 -12.88 2.72
N GLU A 231 -9.29 -13.41 3.69
CA GLU A 231 -9.73 -12.70 4.89
C GLU A 231 -10.52 -11.41 4.58
N ALA A 232 -11.48 -11.52 3.66
CA ALA A 232 -12.22 -10.37 3.11
C ALA A 232 -13.00 -9.57 4.17
N HIS A 233 -13.26 -10.13 5.36
CA HIS A 233 -13.88 -9.42 6.47
C HIS A 233 -13.04 -8.23 7.00
N GLN A 234 -11.73 -8.20 6.71
CA GLN A 234 -10.85 -7.08 7.08
C GLN A 234 -10.81 -5.98 6.00
N LEU A 235 -11.34 -6.26 4.81
CA LEU A 235 -11.22 -5.35 3.68
C LEU A 235 -11.94 -4.02 3.91
N GLU A 236 -13.06 -4.00 4.66
CA GLU A 236 -13.79 -2.78 4.97
C GLU A 236 -12.91 -1.78 5.73
N ASP A 237 -12.22 -2.24 6.78
CA ASP A 237 -11.32 -1.40 7.57
C ASP A 237 -10.14 -0.92 6.74
N VAL A 238 -9.53 -1.83 5.95
CA VAL A 238 -8.39 -1.52 5.09
C VAL A 238 -8.75 -0.50 4.00
N VAL A 239 -9.91 -0.65 3.34
CA VAL A 239 -10.36 0.28 2.31
C VAL A 239 -10.68 1.64 2.93
N SER A 240 -11.31 1.67 4.10
CA SER A 240 -11.56 2.91 4.84
C SER A 240 -10.26 3.67 5.15
N ASP A 241 -9.20 2.95 5.50
CA ASP A 241 -7.89 3.54 5.77
C ASP A 241 -7.16 4.01 4.49
N THR A 242 -7.33 3.30 3.38
CA THR A 242 -6.60 3.58 2.13
C THR A 242 -7.30 4.58 1.21
N CYS A 243 -8.63 4.63 1.21
CA CYS A 243 -9.41 5.56 0.39
C CYS A 243 -9.57 6.94 1.02
N GLY A 244 -9.22 7.07 2.30
CA GLY A 244 -9.14 8.33 3.01
C GLY A 244 -7.75 8.97 2.88
N PHE A 245 -7.59 10.10 3.54
CA PHE A 245 -6.28 10.72 3.75
C PHE A 245 -6.11 11.10 5.23
N GLU A 246 -4.90 11.42 5.60
CA GLU A 246 -4.58 11.83 6.96
C GLU A 246 -3.81 13.16 6.94
N LEU A 247 -4.32 14.16 7.66
CA LEU A 247 -3.56 15.37 7.98
C LEU A 247 -3.02 15.26 9.41
N SER A 248 -1.70 15.15 9.53
CA SER A 248 -1.00 15.07 10.80
C SER A 248 0.25 15.93 10.82
N ALA A 249 0.68 16.38 12.00
CA ALA A 249 1.91 17.15 12.17
C ALA A 249 3.14 16.42 11.60
N GLY A 250 3.16 15.08 11.63
CA GLY A 250 4.24 14.27 11.08
C GLY A 250 4.44 14.46 9.57
N ARG A 251 3.37 14.65 8.81
CA ARG A 251 3.43 14.90 7.36
C ARG A 251 4.06 16.27 7.05
N PHE A 252 3.68 17.30 7.80
CA PHE A 252 4.29 18.63 7.68
C PHE A 252 5.76 18.61 8.09
N ALA A 253 6.10 17.94 9.18
CA ALA A 253 7.49 17.79 9.61
C ALA A 253 8.35 17.07 8.56
N ASN A 254 7.79 16.09 7.85
CA ASN A 254 8.48 15.42 6.73
C ASN A 254 8.72 16.39 5.57
N LEU A 255 7.72 17.17 5.18
CA LEU A 255 7.85 18.19 4.16
C LEU A 255 8.88 19.25 4.57
N ALA A 256 8.81 19.78 5.81
CA ALA A 256 9.74 20.81 6.33
C ALA A 256 11.20 20.34 6.25
N ARG A 257 11.47 19.07 6.65
CA ARG A 257 12.81 18.49 6.51
C ARG A 257 13.27 18.41 5.06
N SER A 258 12.39 17.98 4.17
CA SER A 258 12.69 17.88 2.74
C SER A 258 13.00 19.26 2.13
N VAL A 259 12.21 20.28 2.46
CA VAL A 259 12.41 21.67 2.01
C VAL A 259 13.69 22.25 2.56
N ARG A 260 13.98 22.06 3.88
CA ARG A 260 15.21 22.54 4.53
C ARG A 260 16.48 21.98 3.89
N SER A 261 16.41 20.77 3.33
CA SER A 261 17.57 20.14 2.66
C SER A 261 17.91 20.75 1.30
N ILE A 262 17.09 21.71 0.81
CA ILE A 262 17.20 22.25 -0.56
C ILE A 262 17.21 23.78 -0.59
N LEU A 263 16.44 24.41 0.29
CA LEU A 263 16.28 25.86 0.33
C LEU A 263 17.02 26.45 1.54
N ASP A 264 17.89 27.41 1.27
CA ASP A 264 18.52 28.27 2.30
C ASP A 264 17.58 29.43 2.69
N ASP A 265 16.28 29.14 2.83
CA ASP A 265 15.27 30.12 3.19
C ASP A 265 14.50 29.65 4.44
N PRO A 266 14.90 30.11 5.64
CA PRO A 266 14.21 29.77 6.87
C PRO A 266 12.72 30.10 6.87
N ALA A 267 12.29 31.19 6.22
CA ALA A 267 10.91 31.62 6.21
C ALA A 267 9.99 30.59 5.52
N THR A 268 10.46 30.00 4.43
CA THR A 268 9.70 28.94 3.74
C THR A 268 9.58 27.67 4.60
N VAL A 269 10.62 27.31 5.36
CA VAL A 269 10.57 26.19 6.30
C VAL A 269 9.62 26.50 7.46
N ASP A 270 9.71 27.71 8.04
CA ASP A 270 8.85 28.15 9.13
C ASP A 270 7.37 28.17 8.73
N ASP A 271 7.05 28.48 7.49
CA ASP A 271 5.68 28.39 6.95
C ASP A 271 5.10 26.99 7.11
N VAL A 272 5.88 25.94 6.83
CA VAL A 272 5.44 24.55 6.96
C VAL A 272 5.30 24.14 8.43
N GLU A 273 6.29 24.47 9.27
CA GLU A 273 6.31 24.11 10.69
C GLU A 273 5.20 24.84 11.48
N THR A 274 4.99 26.13 11.16
CA THR A 274 3.91 26.90 11.78
C THR A 274 2.53 26.38 11.35
N SER A 275 2.39 25.89 10.12
CA SER A 275 1.15 25.25 9.67
C SER A 275 0.85 23.96 10.44
N ALA A 276 1.87 23.15 10.71
CA ALA A 276 1.73 21.97 11.54
C ALA A 276 1.25 22.30 12.94
N THR A 277 1.87 23.31 13.56
CA THR A 277 1.53 23.77 14.92
C THR A 277 0.12 24.32 14.98
N LEU A 278 -0.27 25.15 14.02
CA LEU A 278 -1.62 25.74 13.92
C LEU A 278 -2.69 24.65 13.80
N LEU A 279 -2.52 23.74 12.85
CA LEU A 279 -3.48 22.66 12.64
C LEU A 279 -3.56 21.74 13.85
N SER A 280 -2.43 21.40 14.48
CA SER A 280 -2.44 20.58 15.68
C SER A 280 -3.19 21.24 16.84
N ALA A 281 -3.02 22.55 17.03
CA ALA A 281 -3.71 23.29 18.09
C ALA A 281 -5.24 23.29 17.84
N VAL A 282 -5.67 23.60 16.62
CA VAL A 282 -7.11 23.63 16.29
C VAL A 282 -7.72 22.24 16.35
N LEU A 283 -7.02 21.20 15.84
CA LEU A 283 -7.54 19.83 15.86
C LEU A 283 -7.63 19.23 17.27
N ALA A 284 -6.83 19.70 18.22
CA ALA A 284 -6.86 19.18 19.60
C ALA A 284 -8.24 19.32 20.23
N ASP A 285 -8.96 20.41 19.96
CA ASP A 285 -10.31 20.66 20.48
C ASP A 285 -11.38 19.74 19.85
N HIS A 286 -11.02 19.04 18.78
CA HIS A 286 -11.91 18.15 18.03
C HIS A 286 -11.60 16.66 18.21
N VAL A 287 -10.61 16.29 19.01
CA VAL A 287 -10.24 14.89 19.24
C VAL A 287 -11.43 14.07 19.76
N GLY A 288 -11.63 12.89 19.14
CA GLY A 288 -12.76 12.00 19.44
C GLY A 288 -14.10 12.45 18.84
N ARG A 289 -14.13 13.53 18.07
CA ARG A 289 -15.36 14.05 17.44
C ARG A 289 -15.39 13.76 15.94
N ARG A 290 -16.60 13.48 15.46
CA ARG A 290 -16.90 13.48 14.03
C ARG A 290 -17.28 14.90 13.61
N LEU A 291 -16.63 15.38 12.57
CA LEU A 291 -16.94 16.66 11.95
C LEU A 291 -18.11 16.43 10.97
N ARG A 292 -19.22 17.13 11.20
CA ARG A 292 -20.43 17.00 10.37
C ARG A 292 -20.84 18.36 9.82
N GLY A 293 -21.24 18.39 8.56
CA GLY A 293 -21.69 19.62 7.91
C GLY A 293 -20.54 20.58 7.59
N ALA A 294 -20.78 21.88 7.74
CA ALA A 294 -19.76 22.90 7.57
C ALA A 294 -18.65 22.74 8.62
N LEU A 295 -17.41 22.95 8.20
CA LEU A 295 -16.28 22.96 9.12
C LEU A 295 -16.44 24.07 10.16
N ASP A 296 -15.89 23.83 11.35
CA ASP A 296 -15.71 24.86 12.35
C ASP A 296 -14.91 26.04 11.74
N PRO A 297 -15.32 27.31 11.99
CA PRO A 297 -14.65 28.46 11.41
C PRO A 297 -13.13 28.51 11.66
N ASP A 298 -12.68 28.17 12.87
CA ASP A 298 -11.27 28.16 13.22
C ASP A 298 -10.49 27.12 12.43
N LEU A 299 -11.09 25.95 12.18
CA LEU A 299 -10.51 24.90 11.36
C LEU A 299 -10.48 25.30 9.88
N ALA A 300 -11.55 25.93 9.39
CA ALA A 300 -11.62 26.40 8.02
C ALA A 300 -10.54 27.48 7.75
N ASP A 301 -10.38 28.43 8.65
CA ASP A 301 -9.36 29.49 8.58
C ASP A 301 -7.94 28.90 8.68
N ALA A 302 -7.72 27.94 9.56
CA ALA A 302 -6.43 27.26 9.69
C ALA A 302 -6.05 26.50 8.40
N LEU A 303 -7.00 25.82 7.76
CA LEU A 303 -6.78 25.12 6.48
C LEU A 303 -6.51 26.12 5.34
N ALA A 304 -7.26 27.23 5.27
CA ALA A 304 -7.05 28.28 4.25
C ALA A 304 -5.68 28.92 4.39
N LEU A 305 -5.26 29.26 5.62
CA LEU A 305 -3.94 29.81 5.88
C LEU A 305 -2.82 28.79 5.55
N THR A 306 -3.02 27.53 5.91
CA THR A 306 -2.10 26.44 5.58
C THR A 306 -1.93 26.32 4.07
N ARG A 307 -3.02 26.33 3.30
CA ARG A 307 -2.98 26.30 1.83
C ARG A 307 -2.16 27.45 1.26
N SER A 308 -2.40 28.69 1.72
CA SER A 308 -1.65 29.85 1.29
C SER A 308 -0.15 29.73 1.56
N ARG A 309 0.24 29.17 2.70
CA ARG A 309 1.64 28.91 3.04
C ARG A 309 2.26 27.84 2.14
N LEU A 310 1.57 26.73 1.89
CA LEU A 310 2.03 25.68 0.99
C LEU A 310 2.17 26.18 -0.47
N ASP A 311 1.33 27.12 -0.92
CA ASP A 311 1.47 27.79 -2.22
C ASP A 311 2.80 28.56 -2.31
N ARG A 312 3.23 29.25 -1.23
CA ARG A 312 4.54 29.92 -1.18
C ARG A 312 5.70 28.93 -1.26
N VAL A 313 5.59 27.81 -0.53
CA VAL A 313 6.59 26.72 -0.62
C VAL A 313 6.67 26.18 -2.06
N SER A 314 5.51 26.02 -2.72
CA SER A 314 5.46 25.60 -4.12
C SER A 314 6.17 26.57 -5.04
N ALA A 315 5.96 27.88 -4.85
CA ALA A 315 6.64 28.90 -5.63
C ALA A 315 8.16 28.89 -5.42
N ALA A 316 8.62 28.74 -4.16
CA ALA A 316 10.04 28.65 -3.84
C ALA A 316 10.71 27.42 -4.48
N LEU A 317 10.07 26.25 -4.43
CA LEU A 317 10.59 25.04 -5.08
C LEU A 317 10.64 25.17 -6.61
N ARG A 318 9.66 25.83 -7.22
CA ARG A 318 9.67 26.09 -8.68
C ARG A 318 10.77 27.06 -9.11
N ALA A 319 11.19 27.97 -8.22
CA ALA A 319 12.27 28.92 -8.50
C ALA A 319 13.65 28.25 -8.60
N ILE A 320 13.83 27.02 -8.12
CA ILE A 320 15.06 26.27 -8.28
C ILE A 320 15.24 25.90 -9.75
N PRO A 321 16.36 26.31 -10.40
CA PRO A 321 16.59 26.08 -11.83
C PRO A 321 16.64 24.59 -12.18
N ASP A 322 16.22 24.24 -13.40
CA ASP A 322 16.35 22.86 -13.90
C ASP A 322 17.82 22.47 -14.19
N SER A 323 18.72 23.46 -14.26
CA SER A 323 20.17 23.26 -14.35
C SER A 323 20.85 22.97 -13.00
N ALA A 324 20.08 22.85 -11.91
CA ALA A 324 20.63 22.51 -10.60
C ALA A 324 21.36 21.15 -10.61
N PRO A 325 22.36 20.95 -9.73
CA PRO A 325 23.03 19.66 -9.59
C PRO A 325 22.05 18.50 -9.42
N GLU A 326 22.38 17.32 -9.94
CA GLU A 326 21.53 16.13 -9.92
C GLU A 326 21.00 15.79 -8.50
N GLU A 327 21.83 15.99 -7.49
CA GLU A 327 21.47 15.79 -6.09
C GLU A 327 20.36 16.74 -5.63
N VAL A 328 20.46 18.02 -6.00
CA VAL A 328 19.44 19.04 -5.70
C VAL A 328 18.16 18.76 -6.49
N ALA A 329 18.28 18.39 -7.76
CA ALA A 329 17.15 18.05 -8.62
C ALA A 329 16.36 16.85 -8.06
N SER A 330 17.05 15.81 -7.59
CA SER A 330 16.43 14.63 -6.96
C SER A 330 15.67 14.98 -5.67
N ARG A 331 16.28 15.81 -4.81
CA ARG A 331 15.63 16.28 -3.58
C ARG A 331 14.44 17.20 -3.89
N LYS A 332 14.58 18.12 -4.89
CA LYS A 332 13.48 18.95 -5.38
C LYS A 332 12.30 18.09 -5.84
N ALA A 333 12.56 17.06 -6.63
CA ALA A 333 11.50 16.17 -7.12
C ALA A 333 10.72 15.48 -5.96
N ARG A 334 11.43 15.08 -4.92
CA ARG A 334 10.83 14.50 -3.70
C ARG A 334 10.02 15.53 -2.92
N ALA A 335 10.56 16.70 -2.68
CA ALA A 335 9.87 17.78 -1.97
C ALA A 335 8.59 18.22 -2.71
N VAL A 336 8.65 18.34 -4.04
CA VAL A 336 7.48 18.63 -4.88
C VAL A 336 6.42 17.55 -4.78
N GLN A 337 6.82 16.28 -4.73
CA GLN A 337 5.89 15.17 -4.59
C GLN A 337 5.18 15.18 -3.21
N LEU A 338 5.94 15.36 -2.12
CA LEU A 338 5.40 15.49 -0.77
C LEU A 338 4.45 16.70 -0.64
N LEU A 339 4.87 17.84 -1.16
CA LEU A 339 4.08 19.07 -1.17
C LEU A 339 2.77 18.86 -1.94
N GLY A 340 2.85 18.31 -3.14
CA GLY A 340 1.67 18.04 -3.98
C GLY A 340 0.64 17.16 -3.29
N ALA A 341 1.08 16.07 -2.69
CA ALA A 341 0.20 15.19 -1.93
C ALA A 341 -0.45 15.92 -0.73
N LEU A 342 0.34 16.71 0.01
CA LEU A 342 -0.18 17.45 1.16
C LEU A 342 -1.16 18.56 0.75
N MET A 343 -0.92 19.26 -0.35
CA MET A 343 -1.83 20.29 -0.89
C MET A 343 -3.17 19.71 -1.32
N VAL A 344 -3.17 18.52 -1.95
CA VAL A 344 -4.42 17.81 -2.31
C VAL A 344 -5.23 17.48 -1.06
N ASP A 345 -4.57 16.95 -0.03
CA ASP A 345 -5.26 16.55 1.20
C ASP A 345 -5.77 17.75 2.02
N VAL A 346 -5.01 18.87 2.06
CA VAL A 346 -5.45 20.12 2.69
C VAL A 346 -6.66 20.70 1.95
N ALA A 347 -6.66 20.66 0.61
CA ALA A 347 -7.81 21.11 -0.18
C ALA A 347 -9.05 20.24 0.07
N ALA A 348 -8.88 18.91 0.07
CA ALA A 348 -9.95 17.96 0.33
C ALA A 348 -10.50 18.06 1.78
N ALA A 349 -9.64 18.38 2.75
CA ALA A 349 -10.06 18.64 4.12
C ALA A 349 -10.92 19.90 4.25
N GLY A 350 -10.67 20.91 3.41
CA GLY A 350 -11.47 22.14 3.37
C GLY A 350 -12.84 21.98 2.72
N GLU A 351 -13.05 20.95 1.92
CA GLU A 351 -14.25 20.71 1.12
C GLU A 351 -14.77 19.29 1.36
N VAL A 352 -15.02 18.90 2.61
CA VAL A 352 -15.54 17.56 2.92
C VAL A 352 -16.92 17.37 2.28
N PRO A 353 -17.09 16.47 1.30
CA PRO A 353 -18.37 16.24 0.66
C PRO A 353 -19.43 15.75 1.66
N SER A 354 -20.71 16.05 1.41
CA SER A 354 -21.82 15.58 2.26
C SER A 354 -21.95 14.05 2.35
N THR A 355 -21.36 13.35 1.39
CA THR A 355 -21.27 11.88 1.35
C THR A 355 -20.10 11.32 2.16
N SER A 356 -19.20 12.17 2.64
CA SER A 356 -18.02 11.80 3.41
C SER A 356 -18.16 12.17 4.88
N VAL A 357 -17.40 11.47 5.71
CA VAL A 357 -17.31 11.75 7.14
C VAL A 357 -15.88 12.09 7.48
N ALA A 358 -15.66 13.22 8.14
CA ALA A 358 -14.37 13.56 8.72
C ALA A 358 -14.40 13.34 10.23
N TRP A 359 -13.28 12.90 10.80
CA TRP A 359 -13.14 12.79 12.25
C TRP A 359 -11.71 13.12 12.68
N VAL A 360 -11.55 13.49 13.92
CA VAL A 360 -10.25 13.73 14.52
C VAL A 360 -9.95 12.63 15.50
N GLU A 361 -8.82 11.97 15.34
CA GLU A 361 -8.36 10.90 16.22
C GLU A 361 -6.93 11.16 16.72
N GLY A 362 -6.51 10.35 17.67
CA GLY A 362 -5.20 10.46 18.28
C GLY A 362 -5.25 11.20 19.63
N PRO A 363 -4.13 11.21 20.36
CA PRO A 363 -4.04 11.99 21.59
C PRO A 363 -3.99 13.49 21.29
N ASP A 364 -4.40 14.32 22.24
CA ASP A 364 -4.50 15.79 22.10
C ASP A 364 -3.19 16.47 21.62
N HIS A 365 -2.04 15.88 21.94
CA HIS A 365 -0.73 16.38 21.51
C HIS A 365 -0.30 15.91 20.10
N GLN A 366 -1.04 14.97 19.51
CA GLN A 366 -0.81 14.46 18.15
C GLN A 366 -2.14 14.20 17.43
N PRO A 367 -3.02 15.20 17.30
CA PRO A 367 -4.30 15.02 16.63
C PRO A 367 -4.11 14.80 15.14
N ARG A 368 -5.01 14.02 14.55
CA ARG A 368 -5.02 13.68 13.12
C ARG A 368 -6.41 13.88 12.56
N LEU A 369 -6.53 14.66 11.50
CA LEU A 369 -7.78 14.78 10.74
C LEU A 369 -7.82 13.69 9.68
N ARG A 370 -8.84 12.87 9.72
CA ARG A 370 -9.13 11.81 8.75
C ARG A 370 -10.52 12.01 8.14
N PRO A 371 -10.64 12.61 6.98
CA PRO A 371 -11.85 12.49 6.17
C PRO A 371 -11.80 11.19 5.36
N GLY A 372 -12.89 10.46 5.35
CA GLY A 372 -13.03 9.23 4.59
C GLY A 372 -14.48 8.94 4.24
N GLN A 373 -14.70 8.17 3.19
CA GLN A 373 -16.02 7.70 2.77
C GLN A 373 -16.31 6.36 3.47
N MET A 374 -16.71 6.38 4.71
CA MET A 374 -16.77 5.19 5.56
C MET A 374 -17.80 4.12 5.19
N ARG A 375 -18.78 4.39 4.34
CA ARG A 375 -19.83 3.41 3.98
C ARG A 375 -20.06 3.25 2.49
N VAL A 376 -19.81 4.29 1.74
CA VAL A 376 -20.08 4.31 0.29
C VAL A 376 -18.99 3.58 -0.47
N VAL A 377 -17.74 3.66 -0.01
CA VAL A 377 -16.60 3.04 -0.70
C VAL A 377 -16.65 1.52 -0.64
N CYS A 378 -16.95 0.92 0.52
CA CYS A 378 -17.12 -0.53 0.58
C CYS A 378 -18.37 -1.00 -0.17
N HIS A 379 -19.47 -0.24 -0.11
CA HIS A 379 -20.69 -0.59 -0.82
C HIS A 379 -20.60 -0.27 -2.31
N GLU A 380 -20.05 0.87 -2.71
CA GLU A 380 -19.91 1.21 -4.13
C GLU A 380 -18.73 0.51 -4.81
N LEU A 381 -17.60 0.31 -4.15
CA LEU A 381 -16.45 -0.38 -4.76
C LEU A 381 -16.55 -1.91 -4.70
N LEU A 382 -17.21 -2.48 -3.67
CA LEU A 382 -17.36 -3.92 -3.53
C LEU A 382 -18.73 -4.45 -3.95
N PHE A 383 -19.80 -3.64 -3.89
CA PHE A 383 -21.16 -4.11 -4.09
C PHE A 383 -21.93 -3.39 -5.19
N SER A 384 -21.65 -2.15 -5.55
CA SER A 384 -22.24 -1.55 -6.77
C SER A 384 -21.54 -2.10 -8.02
N ASP A 385 -20.24 -2.43 -7.93
CA ASP A 385 -19.54 -3.12 -9.00
C ASP A 385 -19.86 -4.63 -9.04
N LEU A 386 -20.46 -5.20 -7.97
CA LEU A 386 -21.04 -6.55 -8.01
C LEU A 386 -22.28 -6.62 -8.90
N GLU A 387 -23.05 -5.52 -9.02
CA GLU A 387 -24.21 -5.46 -9.93
C GLU A 387 -23.86 -4.99 -11.35
N SER A 388 -22.74 -4.26 -11.51
CA SER A 388 -22.26 -3.79 -12.82
C SER A 388 -20.76 -3.44 -12.74
N PRO A 389 -19.86 -4.43 -12.88
CA PRO A 389 -18.42 -4.18 -12.82
C PRO A 389 -18.04 -3.25 -13.98
N ARG A 390 -17.43 -2.11 -13.68
CA ARG A 390 -16.94 -1.19 -14.71
C ARG A 390 -16.02 -1.87 -15.70
N ASP A 391 -15.34 -2.95 -15.28
CA ASP A 391 -14.39 -3.71 -16.09
C ASP A 391 -14.72 -5.21 -16.20
N GLY A 392 -15.85 -5.70 -15.66
CA GLY A 392 -16.27 -7.10 -15.78
C GLY A 392 -15.40 -8.14 -15.08
N ARG A 393 -14.53 -7.72 -14.14
CA ARG A 393 -13.59 -8.62 -13.45
C ARG A 393 -14.26 -9.32 -12.27
N PRO A 394 -14.22 -10.66 -12.18
CA PRO A 394 -14.77 -11.38 -11.04
C PRO A 394 -13.92 -11.19 -9.79
N ILE A 395 -14.58 -11.04 -8.64
CA ILE A 395 -13.97 -10.98 -7.31
C ILE A 395 -14.33 -12.26 -6.56
N ILE A 396 -13.34 -12.92 -6.00
CA ILE A 396 -13.49 -14.09 -5.12
C ILE A 396 -13.09 -13.67 -3.71
N ALA A 397 -14.04 -13.59 -2.81
CA ALA A 397 -13.81 -13.17 -1.43
C ALA A 397 -13.91 -14.37 -0.47
N GLY A 398 -12.86 -14.63 0.28
CA GLY A 398 -12.83 -15.62 1.35
C GLY A 398 -13.06 -14.96 2.71
N LEU A 399 -13.97 -15.53 3.51
CA LEU A 399 -14.26 -15.11 4.87
C LEU A 399 -13.91 -16.24 5.84
N ASP A 400 -13.37 -15.89 7.00
CA ASP A 400 -13.35 -16.80 8.14
C ASP A 400 -14.71 -16.83 8.84
N ASP A 401 -14.94 -17.86 9.69
CA ASP A 401 -16.08 -17.87 10.58
C ASP A 401 -15.99 -16.73 11.59
N VAL A 402 -16.63 -15.61 11.25
CA VAL A 402 -16.71 -14.47 12.14
C VAL A 402 -17.73 -14.80 13.22
N THR A 403 -17.26 -15.11 14.42
CA THR A 403 -18.12 -15.11 15.59
C THR A 403 -18.64 -13.69 15.77
N PRO A 404 -19.96 -13.42 15.72
CA PRO A 404 -20.46 -12.07 15.84
C PRO A 404 -19.98 -11.48 17.17
N PRO A 405 -19.59 -10.19 17.21
CA PRO A 405 -19.17 -9.56 18.45
C PRO A 405 -20.30 -9.67 19.45
N ARG A 406 -20.01 -10.21 20.63
CA ARG A 406 -20.98 -10.25 21.73
C ARG A 406 -21.41 -8.81 21.99
N GLN A 407 -22.68 -8.53 21.73
CA GLN A 407 -23.32 -7.27 22.13
C GLN A 407 -23.10 -7.09 23.64
N LYS A 408 -22.34 -6.10 24.02
CA LYS A 408 -22.28 -5.53 25.36
C LYS A 408 -23.05 -4.22 25.38
#